data_d83c029621160704c5d6ee2fa87b08cd
#
_entry.id   d83c029621160704c5d6ee2fa87b08cd
#
_cell.length_a   1.000
_cell.length_b   1.000
_cell.length_c   1.000
_cell.angle_alpha   90.00
_cell.angle_beta   90.00
_cell.angle_gamma   90.00
#
_symmetry.space_group_name_H-M   'P 1'
#
loop_
_entity.id
_entity.type
_entity.pdbx_description
1 polymer ?
#
loop_
_entity_poly.entity_id
_entity_poly.type
_entity_poly.pdbx_seq_one_letter_code
_entity_poly.pdbx_strand_id
1 'polypeptide(L)'
;SLHRGYIGFESDSQCFLNTLHYVHHELKWPLTYYKHVITPLPFEEIAERPDKDVLIAIRQSLANLEINGPNTIIGVLPDKKMITCCDSKKLRPVVVGRTDDMVAISSEVCGLNEIMPDRDQTKDIYPNEREIVVIDNDLEVQRWKQ
;
A
#
# COMPACT_ATOMS: atom_id res chain seq x y z
N SER A 1 13.65 0.48 -17.16
CA SER A 1 13.83 1.38 -16.05
C SER A 1 12.66 2.35 -15.92
N LEU A 2 12.46 2.91 -14.73
CA LEU A 2 11.43 3.90 -14.40
C LEU A 2 11.43 5.14 -15.32
N HIS A 3 12.50 5.36 -16.07
CA HIS A 3 12.64 6.52 -16.96
C HIS A 3 12.07 6.33 -18.36
N ARG A 4 11.69 5.12 -18.75
CA ARG A 4 11.13 4.89 -20.09
C ARG A 4 9.66 5.29 -20.11
N GLY A 5 9.39 6.46 -20.67
CA GLY A 5 8.04 6.97 -20.89
C GLY A 5 7.51 7.97 -19.87
N TYR A 6 8.28 8.28 -18.82
CA TYR A 6 7.86 9.26 -17.81
C TYR A 6 8.80 10.47 -17.81
N ILE A 7 8.32 11.58 -18.34
CA ILE A 7 9.06 12.84 -18.42
C ILE A 7 8.52 13.77 -17.33
N GLY A 8 8.89 13.47 -16.07
CA GLY A 8 8.46 14.24 -14.91
C GLY A 8 7.14 13.75 -14.31
N PHE A 9 6.87 14.19 -13.10
CA PHE A 9 5.64 13.90 -12.37
C PHE A 9 4.95 15.21 -12.01
N GLU A 10 3.64 15.28 -12.22
CA GLU A 10 2.83 16.44 -11.85
C GLU A 10 2.39 16.39 -10.39
N SER A 11 2.42 15.20 -9.77
CA SER A 11 2.03 14.99 -8.38
C SER A 11 2.73 13.79 -7.76
N ASP A 12 2.81 13.75 -6.43
CA ASP A 12 3.33 12.61 -5.66
C ASP A 12 2.53 11.33 -5.93
N SER A 13 1.21 11.46 -6.09
CA SER A 13 0.33 10.33 -6.39
C SER A 13 0.70 9.64 -7.70
N GLN A 14 1.10 10.40 -8.71
CA GLN A 14 1.57 9.84 -9.98
C GLN A 14 2.88 9.06 -9.80
N CYS A 15 3.78 9.55 -8.95
CA CYS A 15 5.02 8.84 -8.61
C CYS A 15 4.71 7.49 -7.96
N PHE A 16 3.81 7.46 -6.98
CA PHE A 16 3.38 6.22 -6.32
C PHE A 16 2.73 5.24 -7.29
N LEU A 17 1.85 5.72 -8.16
CA LEU A 17 1.20 4.89 -9.17
C LEU A 17 2.22 4.25 -10.12
N ASN A 18 3.16 5.03 -10.62
CA ASN A 18 4.19 4.55 -11.53
C ASN A 18 5.13 3.55 -10.84
N THR A 19 5.44 3.78 -9.58
CA THR A 19 6.26 2.87 -8.77
C THR A 19 5.52 1.54 -8.56
N LEU A 20 4.23 1.58 -8.22
CA LEU A 20 3.41 0.38 -8.07
C LEU A 20 3.30 -0.40 -9.39
N HIS A 21 3.07 0.30 -10.50
CA HIS A 21 3.03 -0.31 -11.82
C HIS A 21 4.36 -1.02 -12.14
N TYR A 22 5.48 -0.35 -11.93
CA TYR A 22 6.80 -0.92 -12.17
C TYR A 22 7.05 -2.17 -11.33
N VAL A 23 6.83 -2.09 -10.03
CA VAL A 23 7.11 -3.19 -9.09
C VAL A 23 6.18 -4.37 -9.34
N HIS A 24 4.88 -4.12 -9.45
CA HIS A 24 3.89 -5.20 -9.54
C HIS A 24 3.68 -5.70 -10.95
N HIS A 25 3.60 -4.81 -11.94
CA HIS A 25 3.29 -5.18 -13.32
C HIS A 25 4.54 -5.54 -14.13
N GLU A 26 5.61 -4.75 -14.07
CA GLU A 26 6.83 -5.01 -14.86
C GLU A 26 7.75 -6.02 -14.20
N LEU A 27 8.07 -5.83 -12.90
CA LEU A 27 8.95 -6.74 -12.15
C LEU A 27 8.25 -8.00 -11.67
N LYS A 28 6.91 -8.05 -11.71
CA LYS A 28 6.10 -9.18 -11.23
C LYS A 28 6.30 -9.53 -9.76
N TRP A 29 6.69 -8.57 -8.96
CA TRP A 29 6.80 -8.79 -7.52
C TRP A 29 5.44 -8.83 -6.86
N PRO A 30 5.23 -9.68 -5.85
CA PRO A 30 4.01 -9.69 -5.06
C PRO A 30 3.72 -8.33 -4.43
N LEU A 31 2.45 -7.97 -4.34
CA LEU A 31 2.02 -6.71 -3.73
C LEU A 31 2.52 -6.54 -2.28
N THR A 32 2.71 -7.66 -1.57
CA THR A 32 3.25 -7.66 -0.20
C THR A 32 4.60 -6.94 -0.08
N TYR A 33 5.39 -6.92 -1.15
CA TYR A 33 6.69 -6.24 -1.15
C TYR A 33 6.60 -4.76 -1.48
N TYR A 34 5.45 -4.25 -1.92
CA TYR A 34 5.30 -2.84 -2.26
C TYR A 34 5.59 -1.90 -1.06
N LYS A 35 5.25 -2.31 0.15
CA LYS A 35 5.59 -1.57 1.37
C LYS A 35 7.10 -1.36 1.55
N HIS A 36 7.92 -2.30 1.10
CA HIS A 36 9.38 -2.18 1.16
C HIS A 36 9.95 -1.23 0.11
N VAL A 37 9.14 -0.87 -0.87
CA VAL A 37 9.47 0.17 -1.85
C VAL A 37 9.21 1.56 -1.28
N ILE A 38 8.02 1.76 -0.71
CA ILE A 38 7.60 3.07 -0.19
C ILE A 38 8.12 3.37 1.21
N THR A 39 8.42 2.34 2.00
CA THR A 39 8.97 2.45 3.34
C THR A 39 10.04 1.38 3.56
N PRO A 40 11.23 1.53 2.95
CA PRO A 40 12.28 0.53 3.07
C PRO A 40 12.75 0.37 4.53
N LEU A 41 13.00 -0.88 4.91
CA LEU A 41 13.57 -1.20 6.23
C LEU A 41 15.03 -0.75 6.32
N PRO A 42 15.52 -0.38 7.52
CA PRO A 42 16.94 -0.25 7.79
C PRO A 42 17.70 -1.54 7.47
N PHE A 43 18.97 -1.41 7.08
CA PHE A 43 19.77 -2.59 6.73
C PHE A 43 19.94 -3.58 7.89
N GLU A 44 20.01 -3.09 9.11
CA GLU A 44 20.11 -3.89 10.32
C GLU A 44 18.89 -4.80 10.48
N GLU A 45 17.69 -4.29 10.21
CA GLU A 45 16.45 -5.07 10.26
C GLU A 45 16.36 -6.06 9.09
N ILE A 46 16.84 -5.68 7.90
CA ILE A 46 16.87 -6.57 6.74
C ILE A 46 17.76 -7.79 7.00
N ALA A 47 18.90 -7.60 7.64
CA ALA A 47 19.89 -8.66 7.88
C ALA A 47 19.34 -9.86 8.68
N GLU A 48 18.39 -9.59 9.58
CA GLU A 48 17.79 -10.60 10.45
C GLU A 48 16.60 -11.33 9.80
N ARG A 49 16.21 -10.95 8.59
CA ARG A 49 15.00 -11.49 7.94
C ARG A 49 15.30 -12.70 7.06
N PRO A 50 14.37 -13.68 6.99
CA PRO A 50 14.50 -14.82 6.10
C PRO A 50 14.45 -14.45 4.61
N ASP A 51 13.79 -13.33 4.28
CA ASP A 51 13.63 -12.80 2.91
C ASP A 51 14.64 -11.69 2.56
N LYS A 52 15.75 -11.60 3.31
CA LYS A 52 16.76 -10.53 3.17
C LYS A 52 17.27 -10.32 1.76
N ASP A 53 17.50 -11.41 1.02
CA ASP A 53 18.06 -11.30 -0.34
C ASP A 53 17.08 -10.60 -1.29
N VAL A 54 15.78 -10.86 -1.15
CA VAL A 54 14.73 -10.18 -1.91
C VAL A 54 14.67 -8.70 -1.54
N LEU A 55 14.71 -8.38 -0.24
CA LEU A 55 14.68 -6.99 0.23
C LEU A 55 15.91 -6.20 -0.20
N ILE A 56 17.09 -6.82 -0.22
CA ILE A 56 18.32 -6.21 -0.75
C ILE A 56 18.16 -5.96 -2.25
N ALA A 57 17.66 -6.92 -3.02
CA ALA A 57 17.41 -6.77 -4.45
C ALA A 57 16.43 -5.63 -4.74
N ILE A 58 15.34 -5.50 -3.94
CA ILE A 58 14.40 -4.39 -4.03
C ILE A 58 15.12 -3.05 -3.84
N ARG A 59 15.91 -2.91 -2.77
CA ARG A 59 16.66 -1.68 -2.50
C ARG A 59 17.66 -1.34 -3.61
N GLN A 60 18.37 -2.32 -4.13
CA GLN A 60 19.33 -2.12 -5.21
C GLN A 60 18.64 -1.70 -6.51
N SER A 61 17.52 -2.33 -6.86
CA SER A 61 16.76 -2.01 -8.07
C SER A 61 16.16 -0.60 -8.04
N LEU A 62 15.88 -0.08 -6.85
CA LEU A 62 15.25 1.22 -6.63
C LEU A 62 16.18 2.21 -5.90
N ALA A 63 17.50 2.01 -5.98
CA ALA A 63 18.50 2.81 -5.26
C ALA A 63 18.39 4.33 -5.51
N ASN A 64 17.85 4.73 -6.65
CA ASN A 64 17.66 6.13 -7.02
C ASN A 64 16.26 6.67 -6.67
N LEU A 65 15.40 5.84 -6.07
CA LEU A 65 14.08 6.24 -5.63
C LEU A 65 14.09 6.45 -4.12
N GLU A 66 13.86 7.67 -3.70
CA GLU A 66 13.71 8.02 -2.30
C GLU A 66 12.33 8.60 -2.07
N ILE A 67 11.55 7.94 -1.23
CA ILE A 67 10.21 8.40 -0.82
C ILE A 67 10.30 8.83 0.63
N ASN A 68 10.23 10.12 0.85
CA ASN A 68 10.30 10.74 2.17
C ASN A 68 8.95 11.35 2.56
N GLY A 69 8.68 11.32 3.86
CA GLY A 69 7.50 11.93 4.44
C GLY A 69 6.34 10.96 4.68
N PRO A 70 5.33 11.44 5.44
CA PRO A 70 4.17 10.64 5.78
C PRO A 70 3.28 10.43 4.55
N ASN A 71 2.92 9.18 4.29
CA ASN A 71 2.03 8.84 3.20
C ASN A 71 1.09 7.68 3.57
N THR A 72 -0.11 7.74 3.03
CA THR A 72 -1.03 6.61 2.99
C THR A 72 -1.61 6.57 1.58
N ILE A 73 -1.52 5.42 0.95
CA ILE A 73 -1.93 5.22 -0.42
C ILE A 73 -3.21 4.41 -0.44
N ILE A 74 -4.18 4.88 -1.21
CA ILE A 74 -5.39 4.15 -1.56
C ILE A 74 -5.44 4.07 -3.09
N GLY A 75 -5.61 2.89 -3.63
CA GLY A 75 -5.62 2.70 -5.07
C GLY A 75 -6.49 1.54 -5.52
N VAL A 76 -6.73 1.50 -6.82
CA VAL A 76 -7.43 0.41 -7.51
C VAL A 76 -6.49 -0.18 -8.56
N LEU A 77 -6.37 -1.48 -8.56
CA LEU A 77 -5.55 -2.22 -9.52
C LEU A 77 -6.36 -2.56 -10.78
N PRO A 78 -5.69 -2.84 -11.92
CA PRO A 78 -6.38 -3.20 -13.17
C PRO A 78 -7.28 -4.43 -13.07
N ASP A 79 -6.98 -5.37 -12.16
CA ASP A 79 -7.79 -6.56 -11.86
C ASP A 79 -8.96 -6.28 -10.90
N LYS A 80 -9.28 -4.99 -10.67
CA LYS A 80 -10.35 -4.47 -9.81
C LYS A 80 -10.15 -4.71 -8.31
N LYS A 81 -8.97 -5.11 -7.86
CA LYS A 81 -8.64 -5.13 -6.44
C LYS A 81 -8.39 -3.72 -5.94
N MET A 82 -8.81 -3.45 -4.71
CA MET A 82 -8.43 -2.24 -4.00
C MET A 82 -7.26 -2.51 -3.08
N ILE A 83 -6.39 -1.51 -2.93
CA ILE A 83 -5.21 -1.59 -2.07
C ILE A 83 -5.10 -0.34 -1.21
N THR A 84 -4.70 -0.50 0.03
CA THR A 84 -4.15 0.59 0.84
C THR A 84 -2.84 0.17 1.48
N CYS A 85 -1.92 1.12 1.56
CA CYS A 85 -0.62 0.93 2.20
C CYS A 85 -0.28 2.14 3.05
N CYS A 86 0.10 1.88 4.30
CA CYS A 86 0.52 2.91 5.25
C CYS A 86 2.04 3.01 5.32
N ASP A 87 2.54 4.21 5.58
CA ASP A 87 3.96 4.45 5.84
C ASP A 87 4.43 3.90 7.19
N SER A 88 5.72 4.07 7.48
CA SER A 88 6.34 3.59 8.71
C SER A 88 5.87 4.28 9.98
N LYS A 89 5.30 5.48 9.88
CA LYS A 89 4.88 6.29 11.04
C LYS A 89 3.37 6.37 11.19
N LYS A 90 2.61 5.94 10.17
CA LYS A 90 1.16 6.00 10.13
C LYS A 90 0.61 7.37 10.56
N LEU A 91 1.22 8.44 10.07
CA LEU A 91 0.78 9.81 10.38
C LEU A 91 -0.50 10.21 9.64
N ARG A 92 -0.81 9.55 8.55
CA ARG A 92 -2.05 9.73 7.79
C ARG A 92 -3.01 8.59 8.10
N PRO A 93 -4.25 8.89 8.51
CA PRO A 93 -5.22 7.87 8.86
C PRO A 93 -5.75 7.14 7.62
N VAL A 94 -6.16 5.91 7.82
CA VAL A 94 -6.95 5.13 6.89
C VAL A 94 -7.78 4.13 7.68
N VAL A 95 -8.98 3.87 7.25
CA VAL A 95 -9.88 2.90 7.83
C VAL A 95 -10.58 2.10 6.73
N VAL A 96 -10.75 0.79 6.96
CA VAL A 96 -11.49 -0.11 6.09
C VAL A 96 -12.75 -0.54 6.82
N GLY A 97 -13.90 -0.18 6.27
CA GLY A 97 -15.22 -0.60 6.79
C GLY A 97 -15.83 -1.66 5.90
N ARG A 98 -16.71 -2.48 6.47
CA ARG A 98 -17.39 -3.53 5.74
C ARG A 98 -18.82 -3.79 6.23
N THR A 99 -19.64 -4.17 5.28
CA THR A 99 -20.94 -4.83 5.48
C THR A 99 -20.92 -6.18 4.77
N ASP A 100 -22.04 -6.89 4.72
CA ASP A 100 -22.11 -8.17 4.02
C ASP A 100 -21.94 -8.03 2.49
N ASP A 101 -22.27 -6.87 1.95
CA ASP A 101 -22.31 -6.60 0.51
C ASP A 101 -21.38 -5.47 0.04
N MET A 102 -20.63 -4.85 0.95
CA MET A 102 -19.73 -3.73 0.64
C MET A 102 -18.49 -3.72 1.50
N VAL A 103 -17.37 -3.39 0.88
CA VAL A 103 -16.13 -2.99 1.59
C VAL A 103 -15.68 -1.65 1.04
N ALA A 104 -15.31 -0.72 1.91
CA ALA A 104 -14.82 0.59 1.52
C ALA A 104 -13.58 0.98 2.32
N ILE A 105 -12.71 1.75 1.67
CA ILE A 105 -11.53 2.35 2.27
C ILE A 105 -11.75 3.87 2.33
N SER A 106 -11.51 4.46 3.49
CA SER A 106 -11.61 5.90 3.68
C SER A 106 -10.42 6.41 4.48
N SER A 107 -10.05 7.66 4.27
CA SER A 107 -9.07 8.35 5.11
C SER A 107 -9.61 8.60 6.52
N GLU A 108 -10.93 8.72 6.68
CA GLU A 108 -11.57 9.03 7.95
C GLU A 108 -12.86 8.24 8.17
N VAL A 109 -13.18 7.97 9.44
CA VAL A 109 -14.40 7.24 9.83
C VAL A 109 -15.67 7.95 9.38
N CYS A 110 -15.69 9.28 9.37
CA CYS A 110 -16.87 10.04 8.94
C CYS A 110 -17.26 9.71 7.49
N GLY A 111 -16.30 9.46 6.60
CA GLY A 111 -16.61 9.02 5.24
C GLY A 111 -17.31 7.66 5.20
N LEU A 112 -16.90 6.72 6.07
CA LEU A 112 -17.60 5.44 6.19
C LEU A 112 -18.98 5.57 6.81
N ASN A 113 -19.17 6.49 7.75
CA ASN A 113 -20.47 6.73 8.39
C ASN A 113 -21.50 7.23 7.37
N GLU A 114 -21.08 7.98 6.36
CA GLU A 114 -21.97 8.46 5.30
C GLU A 114 -22.44 7.35 4.35
N ILE A 115 -21.54 6.44 3.99
CA ILE A 115 -21.84 5.39 3.00
C ILE A 115 -22.28 4.07 3.61
N MET A 116 -21.94 3.82 4.86
CA MET A 116 -22.25 2.59 5.60
C MET A 116 -22.67 2.91 7.05
N PRO A 117 -23.76 3.69 7.26
CA PRO A 117 -24.14 4.14 8.60
C PRO A 117 -24.49 2.99 9.56
N ASP A 118 -25.02 1.90 9.04
CA ASP A 118 -25.51 0.75 9.81
C ASP A 118 -24.47 -0.37 9.99
N ARG A 119 -23.20 -0.15 9.55
CA ARG A 119 -22.17 -1.17 9.71
C ARG A 119 -21.83 -1.41 11.19
N ASP A 120 -21.37 -2.59 11.50
CA ASP A 120 -20.74 -2.90 12.78
C ASP A 120 -19.35 -2.25 12.86
N GLN A 121 -19.26 -1.10 13.50
CA GLN A 121 -18.02 -0.33 13.62
C GLN A 121 -16.93 -1.07 14.42
N THR A 122 -17.29 -2.07 15.22
CA THR A 122 -16.30 -2.89 15.94
C THR A 122 -15.48 -3.76 15.01
N LYS A 123 -15.94 -3.97 13.77
CA LYS A 123 -15.27 -4.71 12.71
C LYS A 123 -14.46 -3.83 11.78
N ASP A 124 -14.44 -2.52 11.97
CA ASP A 124 -13.61 -1.62 11.20
C ASP A 124 -12.13 -1.97 11.38
N ILE A 125 -11.40 -1.98 10.27
CA ILE A 125 -9.98 -2.28 10.26
C ILE A 125 -9.20 -0.97 10.18
N TYR A 126 -8.30 -0.78 11.14
CA TYR A 126 -7.32 0.31 11.15
C TYR A 126 -5.96 -0.28 10.83
N PRO A 127 -5.47 -0.16 9.59
CA PRO A 127 -4.18 -0.71 9.21
C PRO A 127 -3.06 -0.18 10.10
N ASN A 128 -2.10 -1.06 10.41
CA ASN A 128 -0.93 -0.71 11.20
C ASN A 128 0.13 0.00 10.33
N GLU A 129 1.19 0.45 10.97
CA GLU A 129 2.40 0.92 10.29
C GLU A 129 2.89 -0.12 9.29
N ARG A 130 3.24 0.33 8.07
CA ARG A 130 3.75 -0.52 6.99
C ARG A 130 2.85 -1.70 6.60
N GLU A 131 1.58 -1.63 6.93
CA GLU A 131 0.62 -2.67 6.55
C GLU A 131 0.08 -2.41 5.15
N ILE A 132 -0.02 -3.47 4.37
CA ILE A 132 -0.78 -3.49 3.12
C ILE A 132 -2.09 -4.23 3.37
N VAL A 133 -3.21 -3.61 2.98
CA VAL A 133 -4.53 -4.23 2.96
C VAL A 133 -4.98 -4.30 1.51
N VAL A 134 -5.39 -5.49 1.08
CA VAL A 134 -5.93 -5.73 -0.27
C VAL A 134 -7.34 -6.26 -0.15
N ILE A 135 -8.25 -5.72 -0.96
CA ILE A 135 -9.65 -6.12 -1.02
C ILE A 135 -9.89 -6.72 -2.40
N ASP A 136 -10.30 -7.97 -2.42
CA ASP A 136 -10.63 -8.71 -3.63
C ASP A 136 -12.04 -8.40 -4.14
N ASN A 137 -12.33 -8.84 -5.37
CA ASN A 137 -13.65 -8.73 -5.98
C ASN A 137 -14.75 -9.47 -5.21
N ASP A 138 -14.39 -10.47 -4.43
CA ASP A 138 -15.29 -11.22 -3.56
C ASP A 138 -15.48 -10.57 -2.18
N LEU A 139 -15.05 -9.32 -2.02
CA LEU A 139 -15.08 -8.55 -0.79
C LEU A 139 -14.25 -9.16 0.35
N GLU A 140 -13.32 -10.05 0.03
CA GLU A 140 -12.37 -10.56 0.99
C GLU A 140 -11.28 -9.53 1.27
N VAL A 141 -10.96 -9.38 2.54
CA VAL A 141 -9.94 -8.45 3.03
C VAL A 141 -8.73 -9.23 3.48
N GLN A 142 -7.61 -9.03 2.79
CA GLN A 142 -6.32 -9.61 3.12
C GLN A 142 -5.42 -8.55 3.75
N ARG A 143 -4.73 -8.91 4.82
CA ARG A 143 -3.86 -8.02 5.59
C ARG A 143 -2.44 -8.56 5.65
N TRP A 144 -1.49 -7.76 5.21
CA TRP A 144 -0.06 -8.09 5.27
C TRP A 144 0.67 -7.10 6.16
N LYS A 145 0.81 -7.45 7.45
CA LYS A 145 1.35 -6.57 8.48
C LYS A 145 2.87 -6.44 8.42
N GLN A 146 3.58 -7.50 8.14
CA GLN A 146 5.04 -7.50 7.93
C GLN A 146 5.49 -8.76 7.18
#